data_8d77e46d55f9058b85545bc26b9e2389
#
_entry.id   8d77e46d55f9058b85545bc26b9e2389
#
_cell.length_a   1.000
_cell.length_b   1.000
_cell.length_c   1.000
_cell.angle_alpha   90.00
_cell.angle_beta   90.00
_cell.angle_gamma   90.00
#
_symmetry.space_group_name_H-M   'P 1'
#
loop_
_entity.id
_entity.type
_entity.pdbx_description
1 polymer ?
#
loop_
_entity_poly.entity_id
_entity_poly.type
_entity_poly.pdbx_seq_one_letter_code
_entity_poly.pdbx_strand_id
1 'polypeptide(L)'
;MKIAIIDGSTVKQVGQHTALFPNTSFTRFGPTDSFLSENNCKKVADVSYNQATQKINAVTPFIDGDYVKEYEVVSLSTDEKTAVDNTHWGKIRIERNEKLKETDWRASSDLTLSDTWKNYRQSLRNITTQSDPWNITWPTEPS
;
A
#
# COMPACT_ATOMS: atom_id res chain seq x y z
N MET A 1 12.73 2.07 -15.52
CA MET A 1 13.59 1.82 -14.33
C MET A 1 14.18 3.13 -13.87
N LYS A 2 14.09 3.42 -12.58
CA LYS A 2 14.72 4.60 -11.95
C LYS A 2 16.14 4.24 -11.52
N ILE A 3 17.08 5.10 -11.85
CA ILE A 3 18.51 4.92 -11.53
C ILE A 3 19.08 6.22 -10.96
N ALA A 4 20.25 6.12 -10.38
CA ALA A 4 21.01 7.25 -9.87
C ALA A 4 22.44 7.25 -10.46
N ILE A 5 22.91 8.42 -10.86
CA ILE A 5 24.32 8.66 -11.20
C ILE A 5 25.06 8.99 -9.90
N ILE A 6 26.17 8.32 -9.66
CA ILE A 6 26.97 8.47 -8.43
C ILE A 6 28.40 8.97 -8.77
N ASP A 7 29.01 9.60 -7.80
CA ASP A 7 30.43 9.99 -7.82
C ASP A 7 31.05 9.64 -6.47
N GLY A 8 31.79 8.54 -6.45
CA GLY A 8 32.28 7.95 -5.22
C GLY A 8 31.11 7.56 -4.28
N SER A 9 31.04 8.18 -3.13
CA SER A 9 29.96 7.97 -2.14
C SER A 9 28.80 8.95 -2.26
N THR A 10 28.78 9.81 -3.28
CA THR A 10 27.79 10.88 -3.44
C THR A 10 26.82 10.56 -4.57
N VAL A 11 25.53 10.77 -4.34
CA VAL A 11 24.49 10.71 -5.37
C VAL A 11 24.45 12.08 -6.07
N LYS A 12 24.70 12.11 -7.37
CA LYS A 12 24.68 13.34 -8.17
C LYS A 12 23.32 13.64 -8.76
N GLN A 13 22.66 12.62 -9.28
CA GLN A 13 21.39 12.79 -9.95
C GLN A 13 20.57 11.50 -9.87
N VAL A 14 19.25 11.62 -9.72
CA VAL A 14 18.29 10.52 -9.74
C VAL A 14 17.23 10.78 -10.79
N GLY A 15 16.88 9.76 -11.56
CA GLY A 15 15.86 9.90 -12.62
C GLY A 15 15.56 8.61 -13.37
N GLN A 16 14.65 8.70 -14.32
CA GLN A 16 14.42 7.60 -15.24
C GLN A 16 15.64 7.41 -16.14
N HIS A 17 16.06 6.18 -16.36
CA HIS A 17 17.24 5.88 -17.19
C HIS A 17 17.18 6.51 -18.59
N THR A 18 15.99 6.57 -19.19
CA THR A 18 15.79 7.21 -20.50
C THR A 18 15.95 8.73 -20.47
N ALA A 19 15.67 9.36 -19.33
CA ALA A 19 15.86 10.80 -19.15
C ALA A 19 17.33 11.14 -18.85
N LEU A 20 18.04 10.27 -18.12
CA LEU A 20 19.44 10.46 -17.80
C LEU A 20 20.37 10.12 -18.97
N PHE A 21 19.95 9.20 -19.86
CA PHE A 21 20.70 8.75 -21.03
C PHE A 21 19.81 8.80 -22.28
N PRO A 22 19.43 10.00 -22.76
CA PRO A 22 18.43 10.16 -23.84
C PRO A 22 18.90 9.62 -25.20
N ASN A 23 20.20 9.50 -25.39
CA ASN A 23 20.78 9.02 -26.64
C ASN A 23 21.18 7.54 -26.62
N THR A 24 20.72 6.80 -25.58
CA THR A 24 21.04 5.38 -25.43
C THR A 24 19.77 4.55 -25.61
N SER A 25 19.83 3.54 -26.47
CA SER A 25 18.77 2.56 -26.63
C SER A 25 18.89 1.47 -25.56
N PHE A 26 17.81 1.26 -24.86
CA PHE A 26 17.69 0.21 -23.84
C PHE A 26 16.70 -0.87 -24.26
N THR A 27 16.86 -2.07 -23.73
CA THR A 27 15.85 -3.10 -23.86
C THR A 27 14.59 -2.72 -23.06
N ARG A 28 13.50 -3.46 -23.24
CA ARG A 28 12.27 -3.28 -22.45
C ARG A 28 12.47 -3.44 -20.93
N PHE A 29 13.56 -4.09 -20.53
CA PHE A 29 13.92 -4.31 -19.13
C PHE A 29 14.79 -3.17 -18.55
N GLY A 30 15.21 -2.21 -19.37
CA GLY A 30 16.07 -1.10 -18.99
C GLY A 30 17.57 -1.44 -19.06
N PRO A 31 18.42 -0.64 -18.37
CA PRO A 31 19.86 -0.83 -18.36
C PRO A 31 20.28 -2.15 -17.69
N THR A 32 21.32 -2.75 -18.24
CA THR A 32 21.98 -3.94 -17.67
C THR A 32 22.88 -3.55 -16.50
N ASP A 33 23.27 -4.52 -15.68
CA ASP A 33 24.19 -4.27 -14.56
C ASP A 33 25.57 -3.83 -15.07
N SER A 34 26.04 -4.35 -16.22
CA SER A 34 27.28 -3.87 -16.87
C SER A 34 27.17 -2.39 -17.24
N PHE A 35 26.06 -1.98 -17.88
CA PHE A 35 25.84 -0.57 -18.22
C PHE A 35 25.84 0.32 -16.97
N LEU A 36 25.19 -0.10 -15.90
CA LEU A 36 25.15 0.67 -14.66
C LEU A 36 26.55 0.83 -14.05
N SER A 37 27.33 -0.23 -14.02
CA SER A 37 28.69 -0.22 -13.51
C SER A 37 29.61 0.69 -14.34
N GLU A 38 29.57 0.57 -15.67
CA GLU A 38 30.41 1.36 -16.59
C GLU A 38 30.10 2.86 -16.57
N ASN A 39 28.87 3.22 -16.23
CA ASN A 39 28.41 4.61 -16.19
C ASN A 39 28.27 5.18 -14.76
N ASN A 40 28.89 4.55 -13.77
CA ASN A 40 28.77 4.95 -12.36
C ASN A 40 27.34 5.15 -11.91
N CYS A 41 26.48 4.21 -12.23
CA CYS A 41 25.08 4.23 -11.87
C CYS A 41 24.73 3.12 -10.88
N LYS A 42 23.73 3.38 -10.06
CA LYS A 42 23.06 2.39 -9.21
C LYS A 42 21.56 2.40 -9.45
N LYS A 43 20.91 1.27 -9.21
CA LYS A 43 19.45 1.18 -9.19
C LYS A 43 18.92 1.96 -7.98
N VAL A 44 17.79 2.63 -8.16
CA VAL A 44 17.05 3.19 -7.02
C VAL A 44 16.20 2.08 -6.43
N ALA A 45 16.27 1.92 -5.12
CA ALA A 45 15.51 0.89 -4.41
C ALA A 45 14.02 1.18 -4.45
N ASP A 46 13.22 0.14 -4.68
CA ASP A 46 11.79 0.19 -4.42
C ASP A 46 11.53 0.24 -2.92
N VAL A 47 10.50 0.98 -2.52
CA VAL A 47 10.13 1.13 -1.12
C VAL A 47 8.96 0.23 -0.79
N SER A 48 9.16 -0.66 0.18
CA SER A 48 8.10 -1.48 0.77
C SER A 48 7.97 -1.16 2.26
N TYR A 49 6.75 -0.97 2.73
CA TYR A 49 6.48 -0.67 4.14
C TYR A 49 5.09 -1.15 4.54
N ASN A 50 4.90 -1.35 5.84
CA ASN A 50 3.61 -1.73 6.40
C ASN A 50 2.78 -0.46 6.72
N GLN A 51 1.77 -0.18 5.90
CA GLN A 51 0.91 0.99 6.05
C GLN A 51 0.16 1.08 7.39
N ALA A 52 -0.03 -0.04 8.08
CA ALA A 52 -0.69 -0.07 9.40
C ALA A 52 0.21 0.47 10.52
N THR A 53 1.54 0.43 10.34
CA THR A 53 2.52 0.71 11.40
C THR A 53 3.64 1.64 10.98
N GLN A 54 3.79 1.89 9.67
CA GLN A 54 4.93 2.59 9.11
C GLN A 54 4.49 3.63 8.08
N LYS A 55 5.34 4.63 7.87
CA LYS A 55 5.27 5.59 6.77
C LYS A 55 6.64 5.75 6.12
N ILE A 56 6.65 6.38 4.97
CA ILE A 56 7.88 6.76 4.28
C ILE A 56 8.11 8.27 4.42
N ASN A 57 9.36 8.64 4.72
CA ASN A 57 9.82 10.01 4.65
C ASN A 57 10.77 10.15 3.47
N ALA A 58 10.58 11.18 2.66
CA ALA A 58 11.55 11.54 1.64
C ALA A 58 12.83 12.05 2.32
N VAL A 59 13.97 11.56 1.85
CA VAL A 59 15.29 11.99 2.33
C VAL A 59 16.16 12.39 1.15
N THR A 60 17.25 13.12 1.41
CA THR A 60 18.29 13.32 0.40
C THR A 60 18.80 11.94 -0.07
N PRO A 61 18.83 11.67 -1.38
CA PRO A 61 19.25 10.38 -1.89
C PRO A 61 20.63 9.98 -1.37
N PHE A 62 20.75 8.75 -0.89
CA PHE A 62 22.01 8.20 -0.37
C PHE A 62 22.24 6.77 -0.86
N ILE A 63 23.51 6.35 -0.85
CA ILE A 63 23.93 5.01 -1.26
C ILE A 63 23.75 4.06 -0.07
N ASP A 64 23.06 2.95 -0.32
CA ASP A 64 22.89 1.85 0.63
C ASP A 64 23.19 0.51 -0.08
N GLY A 65 24.42 0.05 0.07
CA GLY A 65 24.92 -1.12 -0.64
C GLY A 65 24.88 -0.95 -2.15
N ASP A 66 24.18 -1.82 -2.85
CA ASP A 66 24.05 -1.82 -4.31
C ASP A 66 22.99 -0.88 -4.85
N TYR A 67 22.27 -0.20 -3.97
CA TYR A 67 21.14 0.65 -4.31
C TYR A 67 21.33 2.09 -3.84
N VAL A 68 20.56 2.99 -4.42
CA VAL A 68 20.33 4.34 -3.90
C VAL A 68 18.92 4.36 -3.30
N LYS A 69 18.82 4.94 -2.11
CA LYS A 69 17.53 5.18 -1.42
C LYS A 69 17.20 6.66 -1.43
N GLU A 70 15.92 6.98 -1.65
CA GLU A 70 15.36 8.34 -1.59
C GLU A 70 14.38 8.49 -0.43
N TYR A 71 14.13 7.40 0.27
CA TYR A 71 13.16 7.33 1.36
C TYR A 71 13.72 6.49 2.50
N GLU A 72 13.33 6.84 3.70
CA GLU A 72 13.44 5.98 4.87
C GLU A 72 12.07 5.53 5.34
N VAL A 73 12.01 4.32 5.86
CA VAL A 73 10.79 3.77 6.46
C VAL A 73 10.87 4.01 7.96
N VAL A 74 9.88 4.72 8.48
CA VAL A 74 9.80 5.06 9.91
C VAL A 74 8.49 4.57 10.50
N SER A 75 8.49 4.24 11.80
CA SER A 75 7.27 3.87 12.51
C SER A 75 6.33 5.07 12.62
N LEU A 76 5.02 4.80 12.52
CA LEU A 76 4.00 5.80 12.83
C LEU A 76 4.05 6.14 14.33
N SER A 77 3.84 7.41 14.66
CA SER A 77 3.52 7.80 16.03
C SER A 77 2.14 7.26 16.43
N THR A 78 1.82 7.31 17.71
CA THR A 78 0.51 6.87 18.23
C THR A 78 -0.65 7.63 17.56
N ASP A 79 -0.50 8.95 17.38
CA ASP A 79 -1.53 9.79 16.77
C ASP A 79 -1.69 9.48 15.28
N GLU A 80 -0.58 9.30 14.55
CA GLU A 80 -0.59 8.91 13.14
C GLU A 80 -1.22 7.53 12.95
N LYS A 81 -0.86 6.57 13.80
CA LYS A 81 -1.48 5.24 13.78
C LYS A 81 -3.00 5.34 13.99
N THR A 82 -3.43 6.11 14.97
CA THR A 82 -4.87 6.34 15.23
C THR A 82 -5.55 6.94 14.02
N ALA A 83 -4.93 7.89 13.33
CA ALA A 83 -5.50 8.53 12.13
C ALA A 83 -5.63 7.55 10.97
N VAL A 84 -4.61 6.72 10.69
CA VAL A 84 -4.69 5.71 9.62
C VAL A 84 -5.68 4.60 9.95
N ASP A 85 -5.76 4.15 11.20
CA ASP A 85 -6.74 3.18 11.67
C ASP A 85 -8.18 3.71 11.51
N ASN A 86 -8.44 4.96 11.89
CA ASN A 86 -9.73 5.60 11.70
C ASN A 86 -10.13 5.70 10.22
N THR A 87 -9.17 6.03 9.36
CA THR A 87 -9.38 6.04 7.91
C THR A 87 -9.73 4.66 7.39
N HIS A 88 -9.05 3.63 7.86
CA HIS A 88 -9.32 2.24 7.46
C HIS A 88 -10.68 1.75 7.98
N TRP A 89 -11.03 2.09 9.22
CA TRP A 89 -12.39 1.86 9.75
C TRP A 89 -13.48 2.53 8.89
N GLY A 90 -13.19 3.70 8.33
CA GLY A 90 -14.08 4.36 7.37
C GLY A 90 -14.37 3.49 6.15
N LYS A 91 -13.35 2.89 5.55
CA LYS A 91 -13.47 1.97 4.40
C LYS A 91 -14.28 0.73 4.75
N ILE A 92 -14.02 0.12 5.92
CA ILE A 92 -14.76 -1.04 6.42
C ILE A 92 -16.25 -0.72 6.60
N ARG A 93 -16.59 0.47 7.12
CA ARG A 93 -17.99 0.90 7.26
C ARG A 93 -18.68 1.05 5.91
N ILE A 94 -18.00 1.55 4.90
CA ILE A 94 -18.54 1.66 3.53
C ILE A 94 -18.85 0.26 2.99
N GLU A 95 -17.88 -0.65 3.02
CA GLU A 95 -18.06 -2.03 2.54
C GLU A 95 -19.18 -2.76 3.31
N ARG A 96 -19.22 -2.63 4.64
CA ARG A 96 -20.32 -3.16 5.45
C ARG A 96 -21.69 -2.65 5.00
N ASN A 97 -21.80 -1.34 4.74
CA ASN A 97 -23.05 -0.73 4.34
C ASN A 97 -23.52 -1.24 2.96
N GLU A 98 -22.58 -1.47 2.05
CA GLU A 98 -22.88 -2.09 0.74
C GLU A 98 -23.42 -3.51 0.92
N LYS A 99 -22.74 -4.35 1.71
CA LYS A 99 -23.20 -5.71 2.02
C LYS A 99 -24.59 -5.73 2.72
N LEU A 100 -24.85 -4.79 3.59
CA LEU A 100 -26.18 -4.66 4.21
C LEU A 100 -27.23 -4.26 3.17
N LYS A 101 -26.94 -3.31 2.30
CA LYS A 101 -27.82 -2.83 1.22
C LYS A 101 -28.18 -3.96 0.24
N GLU A 102 -27.21 -4.77 -0.14
CA GLU A 102 -27.42 -5.92 -1.03
C GLU A 102 -28.44 -6.93 -0.47
N THR A 103 -28.60 -6.96 0.84
CA THR A 103 -29.50 -7.88 1.56
C THR A 103 -30.77 -7.21 2.11
N ASP A 104 -30.98 -5.91 1.88
CA ASP A 104 -32.14 -5.16 2.43
C ASP A 104 -33.47 -5.66 1.91
N TRP A 105 -33.53 -6.10 0.66
CA TRP A 105 -34.74 -6.68 0.08
C TRP A 105 -35.25 -7.93 0.81
N ARG A 106 -34.35 -8.69 1.45
CA ARG A 106 -34.71 -9.87 2.25
C ARG A 106 -35.45 -9.52 3.56
N ALA A 107 -35.31 -8.27 4.00
CA ALA A 107 -35.96 -7.76 5.22
C ALA A 107 -37.26 -7.00 4.92
N SER A 108 -37.82 -7.14 3.71
CA SER A 108 -39.08 -6.56 3.32
C SER A 108 -40.23 -7.15 4.15
N SER A 109 -41.27 -6.36 4.39
CA SER A 109 -42.39 -6.72 5.32
C SER A 109 -43.18 -7.94 4.87
N ASP A 110 -43.14 -8.30 3.61
CA ASP A 110 -43.81 -9.45 2.98
C ASP A 110 -42.93 -10.73 2.96
N LEU A 111 -41.68 -10.65 3.43
CA LEU A 111 -40.78 -11.78 3.53
C LEU A 111 -40.38 -12.07 4.96
N THR A 112 -40.36 -13.37 5.32
CA THR A 112 -39.83 -13.81 6.62
C THR A 112 -38.34 -14.00 6.53
N LEU A 113 -37.58 -13.09 7.16
CA LEU A 113 -36.12 -13.21 7.23
C LEU A 113 -35.72 -14.39 8.11
N SER A 114 -35.00 -15.37 7.58
CA SER A 114 -34.52 -16.53 8.34
C SER A 114 -33.50 -16.12 9.41
N ASP A 115 -33.31 -16.92 10.42
CA ASP A 115 -32.40 -16.63 11.52
C ASP A 115 -30.92 -16.60 11.05
N THR A 116 -30.58 -17.38 10.04
CA THR A 116 -29.23 -17.32 9.40
C THR A 116 -28.95 -15.94 8.79
N TRP A 117 -29.92 -15.38 8.08
CA TRP A 117 -29.80 -14.04 7.49
C TRP A 117 -29.84 -12.93 8.56
N LYS A 118 -30.66 -13.09 9.62
CA LYS A 118 -30.64 -12.14 10.75
C LYS A 118 -29.27 -12.11 11.42
N ASN A 119 -28.69 -13.28 11.67
CA ASN A 119 -27.38 -13.40 12.30
C ASN A 119 -26.25 -12.83 11.42
N TYR A 120 -26.27 -13.11 10.13
CA TYR A 120 -25.32 -12.53 9.18
C TYR A 120 -25.38 -11.00 9.20
N ARG A 121 -26.57 -10.42 9.04
CA ARG A 121 -26.78 -8.97 9.08
C ARG A 121 -26.39 -8.35 10.42
N GLN A 122 -26.64 -9.04 11.54
CA GLN A 122 -26.20 -8.59 12.84
C GLN A 122 -24.68 -8.63 12.98
N SER A 123 -24.03 -9.66 12.47
CA SER A 123 -22.57 -9.76 12.44
C SER A 123 -21.93 -8.64 11.58
N LEU A 124 -22.55 -8.29 10.45
CA LEU A 124 -22.14 -7.12 9.66
C LEU A 124 -22.25 -5.81 10.46
N ARG A 125 -23.37 -5.58 11.18
CA ARG A 125 -23.52 -4.37 12.01
C ARG A 125 -22.45 -4.29 13.10
N ASN A 126 -22.03 -5.43 13.62
CA ASN A 126 -21.03 -5.54 14.68
C ASN A 126 -19.59 -5.59 14.16
N ILE A 127 -19.35 -5.47 12.84
CA ILE A 127 -18.01 -5.64 12.25
C ILE A 127 -16.96 -4.72 12.89
N THR A 128 -17.36 -3.53 13.31
CA THR A 128 -16.46 -2.53 13.90
C THR A 128 -16.22 -2.73 15.41
N THR A 129 -16.71 -3.80 16.01
CA THR A 129 -16.35 -4.20 17.38
C THR A 129 -15.05 -5.00 17.44
N GLN A 130 -14.53 -5.42 16.29
CA GLN A 130 -13.20 -6.03 16.20
C GLN A 130 -12.13 -4.98 16.51
N SER A 131 -11.01 -5.41 17.09
CA SER A 131 -9.99 -4.51 17.61
C SER A 131 -9.01 -3.98 16.56
N ASP A 132 -8.84 -4.70 15.44
CA ASP A 132 -7.85 -4.38 14.42
C ASP A 132 -8.52 -4.17 13.05
N PRO A 133 -8.53 -2.92 12.52
CA PRO A 133 -9.12 -2.64 11.22
C PRO A 133 -8.37 -3.27 10.04
N TRP A 134 -7.11 -3.64 10.22
CA TRP A 134 -6.25 -4.21 9.18
C TRP A 134 -6.39 -5.74 9.05
N ASN A 135 -7.07 -6.37 10.03
CA ASN A 135 -7.25 -7.81 10.08
C ASN A 135 -8.71 -8.17 10.44
N ILE A 136 -9.62 -7.76 9.56
CA ILE A 136 -11.07 -7.98 9.75
C ILE A 136 -11.48 -9.37 9.31
N THR A 137 -12.21 -10.06 10.18
CA THR A 137 -12.92 -11.28 9.82
C THR A 137 -14.34 -10.94 9.41
N TRP A 138 -14.62 -11.03 8.11
CA TRP A 138 -15.95 -10.82 7.57
C TRP A 138 -16.85 -12.03 7.81
N PRO A 139 -18.14 -11.85 8.15
CA PRO A 139 -19.07 -12.96 8.25
C PRO A 139 -19.34 -13.59 6.88
N THR A 140 -19.52 -14.90 6.84
CA THR A 140 -19.86 -15.63 5.62
C THR A 140 -21.33 -15.40 5.28
N GLU A 141 -21.57 -15.01 4.04
CA GLU A 141 -22.94 -14.83 3.54
C GLU A 141 -23.67 -16.18 3.49
N PRO A 142 -24.92 -16.27 3.99
CA PRO A 142 -25.72 -17.49 3.86
C PRO A 142 -26.09 -17.78 2.40
N SER A 143 -26.11 -19.05 2.05
CA SER A 143 -26.54 -19.56 0.74
C SER A 143 -28.05 -19.49 0.56
#